data_a8d4d13bc09b786aa9147a23c3dd5388
#
_entry.id   a8d4d13bc09b786aa9147a23c3dd5388
#
_cell.length_a   1.000
_cell.length_b   1.000
_cell.length_c   1.000
_cell.angle_alpha   90.00
_cell.angle_beta   90.00
_cell.angle_gamma   90.00
#
_symmetry.space_group_name_H-M   'P 1'
#
loop_
_entity.id
_entity.type
_entity.pdbx_description
1 polymer ?
#
loop_
_entity_poly.entity_id
_entity_poly.type
_entity_poly.pdbx_seq_one_letter_code
_entity_poly.pdbx_strand_id
1 'polypeptide(L)'
;IALTKKTSLYNTHLDLNAKMVDFHGWSMPINYGSQINEHISVREGCGMFDVSHMTILDFKGEDVEVFIRKLIANDIYKLTEDFEGLYSAMLNDQGGVIDDLIAYKMDFGYRLVVNCATRGEDLRWISQNSKDFKVEMQERDDLSMIAIQGPKSAEVLSQCPAPIFKALELKNRQQGVYGNDMFAAKTGYTGELGIEVLLPHEKAISLWQNAIEVGAKPVGLAARDTLRLEAGMNLYGFEMDDSINPFECNMSWTVDSVSYTHLT
;
A
#
# COMPACT_ATOMS: atom_id res chain seq x y z
N ILE A 1 -9.99 -24.79 -12.80
CA ILE A 1 -10.27 -23.67 -11.89
C ILE A 1 -8.92 -23.32 -11.31
N ALA A 2 -8.36 -22.15 -11.67
CA ALA A 2 -7.13 -21.67 -11.05
C ALA A 2 -7.39 -21.51 -9.56
N LEU A 3 -6.50 -22.06 -8.73
CA LEU A 3 -6.55 -21.87 -7.28
C LEU A 3 -6.24 -20.39 -6.97
N THR A 4 -7.19 -19.66 -6.40
CA THR A 4 -6.96 -18.30 -5.92
C THR A 4 -5.97 -18.32 -4.75
N LYS A 5 -5.06 -17.34 -4.72
CA LYS A 5 -4.17 -17.11 -3.59
C LYS A 5 -4.98 -16.71 -2.34
N LYS A 6 -4.43 -16.97 -1.17
CA LYS A 6 -5.04 -16.65 0.11
C LYS A 6 -4.08 -15.81 0.94
N THR A 7 -4.60 -14.78 1.61
CA THR A 7 -3.82 -14.04 2.59
C THR A 7 -3.67 -14.84 3.88
N SER A 8 -2.80 -14.42 4.78
CA SER A 8 -2.67 -15.02 6.12
C SER A 8 -3.95 -14.90 6.95
N LEU A 9 -4.81 -13.93 6.62
CA LEU A 9 -6.07 -13.65 7.29
C LEU A 9 -7.28 -14.39 6.68
N TYR A 10 -7.09 -15.22 5.65
CA TYR A 10 -8.19 -15.88 4.93
C TYR A 10 -9.15 -16.62 5.85
N ASN A 11 -8.65 -17.45 6.78
CA ASN A 11 -9.49 -18.19 7.71
C ASN A 11 -10.19 -17.24 8.69
N THR A 12 -9.50 -16.20 9.15
CA THR A 12 -10.09 -15.17 10.02
C THR A 12 -11.28 -14.47 9.33
N HIS A 13 -11.19 -14.22 8.02
CA HIS A 13 -12.31 -13.66 7.25
C HIS A 13 -13.49 -14.61 7.19
N LEU A 14 -13.25 -15.92 6.99
CA LEU A 14 -14.32 -16.92 6.99
C LEU A 14 -15.00 -17.02 8.37
N ASP A 15 -14.23 -17.02 9.45
CA ASP A 15 -14.75 -17.07 10.82
C ASP A 15 -15.62 -15.82 11.15
N LEU A 16 -15.33 -14.70 10.52
CA LEU A 16 -16.12 -13.47 10.58
C LEU A 16 -17.28 -13.42 9.58
N ASN A 17 -17.58 -14.53 8.89
CA ASN A 17 -18.61 -14.65 7.86
C ASN A 17 -18.47 -13.65 6.71
N ALA A 18 -17.24 -13.32 6.32
CA ALA A 18 -16.99 -12.49 5.17
C ALA A 18 -17.46 -13.14 3.87
N LYS A 19 -18.04 -12.35 2.99
CA LYS A 19 -18.31 -12.77 1.61
C LYS A 19 -17.02 -12.65 0.82
N MET A 20 -16.43 -13.80 0.46
CA MET A 20 -15.19 -13.88 -0.29
C MET A 20 -15.43 -13.83 -1.80
N VAL A 21 -14.55 -13.14 -2.53
CA VAL A 21 -14.56 -13.05 -4.00
C VAL A 21 -13.16 -13.24 -4.56
N ASP A 22 -13.07 -13.60 -5.84
CA ASP A 22 -11.81 -13.51 -6.59
C ASP A 22 -11.53 -12.04 -6.90
N PHE A 23 -10.39 -11.55 -6.41
CA PHE A 23 -9.89 -10.22 -6.68
C PHE A 23 -8.47 -10.33 -7.28
N HIS A 24 -8.39 -10.29 -8.61
CA HIS A 24 -7.13 -10.44 -9.35
C HIS A 24 -6.32 -11.68 -8.96
N GLY A 25 -7.00 -12.82 -8.79
CA GLY A 25 -6.39 -14.10 -8.42
C GLY A 25 -6.18 -14.30 -6.91
N TRP A 26 -6.66 -13.38 -6.07
CA TRP A 26 -6.69 -13.50 -4.61
C TRP A 26 -8.12 -13.70 -4.10
N SER A 27 -8.29 -14.59 -3.14
CA SER A 27 -9.56 -14.72 -2.41
C SER A 27 -9.63 -13.66 -1.32
N MET A 28 -10.44 -12.61 -1.55
CA MET A 28 -10.50 -11.43 -0.68
C MET A 28 -11.92 -11.18 -0.16
N PRO A 29 -12.08 -10.58 1.04
CA PRO A 29 -13.38 -10.21 1.57
C PRO A 29 -13.94 -9.01 0.82
N ILE A 30 -15.08 -9.18 0.14
CA ILE A 30 -15.78 -8.06 -0.50
C ILE A 30 -16.58 -7.25 0.52
N ASN A 31 -17.19 -7.92 1.50
CA ASN A 31 -17.85 -7.32 2.65
C ASN A 31 -18.01 -8.34 3.81
N TYR A 32 -18.38 -7.84 4.99
CA TYR A 32 -18.71 -8.61 6.20
C TYR A 32 -20.21 -8.47 6.55
N GLY A 33 -21.05 -8.31 5.53
CA GLY A 33 -22.51 -8.24 5.64
C GLY A 33 -23.11 -7.03 4.96
N SER A 34 -22.57 -5.83 5.18
CA SER A 34 -23.12 -4.61 4.60
C SER A 34 -22.03 -3.61 4.22
N GLN A 35 -21.78 -3.46 2.93
CA GLN A 35 -20.87 -2.43 2.40
C GLN A 35 -21.16 -1.03 2.94
N ILE A 36 -22.45 -0.66 3.05
CA ILE A 36 -22.87 0.68 3.52
C ILE A 36 -22.50 0.86 4.99
N ASN A 37 -22.80 -0.12 5.85
CA ASN A 37 -22.47 -0.04 7.26
C ASN A 37 -20.96 -0.05 7.50
N GLU A 38 -20.22 -0.81 6.72
CA GLU A 38 -18.77 -0.85 6.76
C GLU A 38 -18.17 0.51 6.35
N HIS A 39 -18.66 1.11 5.28
CA HIS A 39 -18.28 2.46 4.86
C HIS A 39 -18.52 3.48 5.99
N ILE A 40 -19.72 3.49 6.56
CA ILE A 40 -20.09 4.38 7.67
C ILE A 40 -19.19 4.12 8.90
N SER A 41 -18.88 2.87 9.20
CA SER A 41 -17.99 2.51 10.32
C SER A 41 -16.59 3.13 10.18
N VAL A 42 -16.09 3.29 8.97
CA VAL A 42 -14.82 3.98 8.72
C VAL A 42 -14.98 5.49 8.91
N ARG A 43 -16.04 6.10 8.37
CA ARG A 43 -16.28 7.55 8.47
C ARG A 43 -16.53 8.02 9.91
N GLU A 44 -17.20 7.22 10.74
CA GLU A 44 -17.63 7.61 12.09
C GLU A 44 -16.80 6.96 13.21
N GLY A 45 -15.99 5.95 12.87
CA GLY A 45 -15.30 5.13 13.83
C GLY A 45 -13.87 4.76 13.42
N CYS A 46 -13.63 3.46 13.38
CA CYS A 46 -12.36 2.88 12.94
C CYS A 46 -12.63 1.59 12.15
N GLY A 47 -12.22 1.58 10.90
CA GLY A 47 -12.26 0.40 10.03
C GLY A 47 -10.88 -0.22 9.83
N MET A 48 -10.86 -1.52 9.57
CA MET A 48 -9.65 -2.29 9.33
C MET A 48 -9.81 -3.13 8.07
N PHE A 49 -8.81 -3.06 7.19
CA PHE A 49 -8.80 -3.71 5.88
C PHE A 49 -7.61 -4.66 5.76
N ASP A 50 -7.87 -5.87 5.29
CA ASP A 50 -6.80 -6.72 4.76
C ASP A 50 -6.44 -6.25 3.36
N VAL A 51 -5.21 -5.77 3.20
CA VAL A 51 -4.65 -5.34 1.92
C VAL A 51 -3.37 -6.13 1.58
N SER A 52 -3.25 -7.34 2.15
CA SER A 52 -2.10 -8.24 1.96
C SER A 52 -1.98 -8.80 0.54
N HIS A 53 -2.94 -8.53 -0.33
CA HIS A 53 -2.85 -8.83 -1.76
C HIS A 53 -1.90 -7.88 -2.51
N MET A 54 -1.56 -6.72 -1.94
CA MET A 54 -0.57 -5.79 -2.50
C MET A 54 0.79 -6.46 -2.62
N THR A 55 1.55 -6.07 -3.63
CA THR A 55 2.89 -6.60 -3.86
C THR A 55 3.93 -5.72 -3.18
N ILE A 56 4.77 -6.31 -2.35
CA ILE A 56 5.81 -5.62 -1.59
C ILE A 56 7.16 -6.04 -2.15
N LEU A 57 7.97 -5.07 -2.57
CA LEU A 57 9.26 -5.27 -3.20
C LEU A 57 10.34 -4.53 -2.43
N ASP A 58 11.34 -5.26 -1.94
CA ASP A 58 12.54 -4.70 -1.31
C ASP A 58 13.70 -4.64 -2.30
N PHE A 59 14.38 -3.51 -2.35
CA PHE A 59 15.51 -3.23 -3.23
C PHE A 59 16.76 -2.89 -2.44
N LYS A 60 17.89 -3.53 -2.81
CA LYS A 60 19.22 -3.32 -2.22
C LYS A 60 20.27 -3.26 -3.32
N GLY A 61 21.45 -2.74 -3.00
CA GLY A 61 22.59 -2.74 -3.91
C GLY A 61 23.28 -1.39 -4.03
N GLU A 62 24.46 -1.38 -4.68
CA GLU A 62 25.27 -0.17 -4.84
C GLU A 62 24.53 0.91 -5.64
N ASP A 63 23.73 0.51 -6.65
CA ASP A 63 23.06 1.42 -7.57
C ASP A 63 21.57 1.59 -7.23
N VAL A 64 21.11 1.13 -6.05
CA VAL A 64 19.68 1.09 -5.72
C VAL A 64 19.02 2.45 -5.80
N GLU A 65 19.66 3.49 -5.28
CA GLU A 65 19.11 4.85 -5.27
C GLU A 65 18.98 5.43 -6.67
N VAL A 66 20.01 5.29 -7.49
CA VAL A 66 20.01 5.75 -8.89
C VAL A 66 18.99 4.96 -9.71
N PHE A 67 18.86 3.66 -9.46
CA PHE A 67 17.89 2.81 -10.13
C PHE A 67 16.45 3.21 -9.78
N ILE A 68 16.10 3.34 -8.49
CA ILE A 68 14.74 3.73 -8.08
C ILE A 68 14.41 5.13 -8.60
N ARG A 69 15.36 6.05 -8.58
CA ARG A 69 15.19 7.39 -9.15
C ARG A 69 14.84 7.38 -10.64
N LYS A 70 15.44 6.44 -11.40
CA LYS A 70 15.13 6.25 -12.82
C LYS A 70 13.78 5.56 -13.04
N LEU A 71 13.40 4.66 -12.13
CA LEU A 71 12.23 3.80 -12.27
C LEU A 71 10.90 4.55 -12.07
N ILE A 72 10.88 5.51 -11.15
CA ILE A 72 9.65 6.22 -10.76
C ILE A 72 9.63 7.66 -11.24
N ALA A 73 8.44 8.22 -11.45
CA ALA A 73 8.25 9.55 -12.00
C ALA A 73 8.55 10.69 -11.01
N ASN A 74 8.50 10.42 -9.71
CA ASN A 74 8.87 11.39 -8.67
C ASN A 74 10.35 11.27 -8.31
N ASP A 75 10.94 12.31 -7.72
CA ASP A 75 12.36 12.27 -7.36
C ASP A 75 12.56 11.67 -5.97
N ILE A 76 13.18 10.48 -5.93
CA ILE A 76 13.47 9.75 -4.68
C ILE A 76 14.41 10.51 -3.74
N TYR A 77 15.18 11.48 -4.24
CA TYR A 77 16.04 12.35 -3.43
C TYR A 77 15.28 13.28 -2.48
N LYS A 78 13.96 13.37 -2.63
CA LYS A 78 13.10 14.04 -1.64
C LYS A 78 13.03 13.29 -0.31
N LEU A 79 13.35 11.99 -0.29
CA LEU A 79 13.40 11.17 0.91
C LEU A 79 14.77 11.33 1.57
N THR A 80 14.85 12.16 2.59
CA THR A 80 16.11 12.51 3.28
C THR A 80 16.37 11.62 4.50
N GLU A 81 15.30 11.19 5.16
CA GLU A 81 15.37 10.37 6.38
C GLU A 81 14.85 8.95 6.10
N ASP A 82 15.33 7.98 6.89
CA ASP A 82 14.80 6.62 6.83
C ASP A 82 13.32 6.59 7.21
N PHE A 83 12.59 5.68 6.57
CA PHE A 83 11.16 5.45 6.73
C PHE A 83 10.25 6.57 6.18
N GLU A 84 10.81 7.54 5.49
CA GLU A 84 10.00 8.46 4.67
C GLU A 84 9.48 7.74 3.43
N GLY A 85 8.26 8.10 3.03
CA GLY A 85 7.59 7.55 1.85
C GLY A 85 7.26 8.62 0.81
N LEU A 86 7.17 8.18 -0.43
CA LEU A 86 6.86 9.00 -1.58
C LEU A 86 5.88 8.28 -2.49
N TYR A 87 4.72 8.89 -2.75
CA TYR A 87 3.79 8.39 -3.77
C TYR A 87 4.23 8.81 -5.16
N SER A 88 4.21 7.88 -6.09
CA SER A 88 4.66 8.08 -7.46
C SER A 88 3.97 7.13 -8.42
N ALA A 89 4.27 7.29 -9.70
CA ALA A 89 3.93 6.35 -10.76
C ALA A 89 5.18 5.74 -11.38
N MET A 90 5.08 4.50 -11.88
CA MET A 90 5.96 3.98 -12.93
C MET A 90 5.34 4.30 -14.28
N LEU A 91 6.16 4.79 -15.21
CA LEU A 91 5.72 5.19 -16.54
C LEU A 91 6.40 4.34 -17.62
N ASN A 92 5.67 4.06 -18.70
CA ASN A 92 6.24 3.48 -19.90
C ASN A 92 6.98 4.56 -20.73
N ASP A 93 7.62 4.14 -21.82
CA ASP A 93 8.41 5.04 -22.70
C ASP A 93 7.55 6.12 -23.41
N GLN A 94 6.23 5.99 -23.42
CA GLN A 94 5.28 6.95 -23.95
C GLN A 94 4.68 7.86 -22.88
N GLY A 95 5.06 7.67 -21.62
CA GLY A 95 4.56 8.43 -20.49
C GLY A 95 3.24 7.92 -19.89
N GLY A 96 2.73 6.79 -20.36
CA GLY A 96 1.54 6.13 -19.79
C GLY A 96 1.86 5.47 -18.44
N VAL A 97 0.87 5.41 -17.56
CA VAL A 97 1.03 4.86 -16.21
C VAL A 97 1.02 3.34 -16.25
N ILE A 98 2.15 2.70 -15.92
CA ILE A 98 2.24 1.25 -15.74
C ILE A 98 1.60 0.83 -14.42
N ASP A 99 1.91 1.57 -13.35
CA ASP A 99 1.32 1.40 -12.02
C ASP A 99 1.54 2.64 -11.16
N ASP A 100 0.73 2.79 -10.11
CA ASP A 100 0.95 3.74 -9.03
C ASP A 100 1.49 3.01 -7.79
N LEU A 101 2.35 3.67 -7.04
CA LEU A 101 3.06 3.03 -5.95
C LEU A 101 3.44 4.00 -4.82
N ILE A 102 3.79 3.42 -3.68
CA ILE A 102 4.51 4.15 -2.64
C ILE A 102 5.92 3.56 -2.54
N ALA A 103 6.93 4.44 -2.62
CA ALA A 103 8.32 4.11 -2.35
C ALA A 103 8.71 4.59 -0.96
N TYR A 104 9.26 3.72 -0.13
CA TYR A 104 9.81 4.04 1.19
C TYR A 104 11.31 3.92 1.19
N LYS A 105 12.00 4.91 1.76
CA LYS A 105 13.42 4.79 2.09
C LYS A 105 13.56 3.94 3.33
N MET A 106 14.31 2.87 3.24
CA MET A 106 14.56 1.94 4.35
C MET A 106 16.04 1.96 4.71
N ASP A 107 16.39 1.46 5.88
CA ASP A 107 17.78 1.33 6.33
C ASP A 107 18.64 0.39 5.46
N PHE A 108 17.99 -0.50 4.71
CA PHE A 108 18.63 -1.42 3.77
C PHE A 108 18.63 -0.95 2.30
N GLY A 109 17.92 0.13 1.97
CA GLY A 109 17.68 0.60 0.60
C GLY A 109 16.28 1.15 0.41
N TYR A 110 15.45 0.52 -0.45
CA TYR A 110 14.09 0.99 -0.71
C TYR A 110 13.08 -0.14 -0.68
N ARG A 111 11.86 0.18 -0.25
CA ARG A 111 10.69 -0.68 -0.32
C ARG A 111 9.64 -0.04 -1.21
N LEU A 112 9.14 -0.76 -2.20
CA LEU A 112 8.01 -0.35 -3.02
C LEU A 112 6.79 -1.18 -2.66
N VAL A 113 5.63 -0.53 -2.57
CA VAL A 113 4.32 -1.18 -2.47
C VAL A 113 3.57 -0.87 -3.75
N VAL A 114 3.29 -1.91 -4.55
CA VAL A 114 2.65 -1.83 -5.86
C VAL A 114 1.35 -2.62 -5.89
N ASN A 115 0.49 -2.37 -6.90
CA ASN A 115 -0.80 -3.04 -7.00
C ASN A 115 -0.67 -4.54 -7.34
N CYS A 116 -1.64 -5.34 -6.92
CA CYS A 116 -1.66 -6.77 -7.22
C CYS A 116 -2.08 -7.07 -8.67
N ALA A 117 -2.94 -6.24 -9.26
CA ALA A 117 -3.44 -6.40 -10.62
C ALA A 117 -2.32 -6.26 -11.66
N THR A 118 -1.40 -5.35 -11.43
CA THR A 118 -0.28 -5.00 -12.30
C THR A 118 1.00 -5.78 -12.00
N ARG A 119 1.02 -6.60 -10.93
CA ARG A 119 2.22 -7.31 -10.44
C ARG A 119 3.07 -7.93 -11.55
N GLY A 120 2.47 -8.64 -12.49
CA GLY A 120 3.22 -9.32 -13.56
C GLY A 120 3.89 -8.36 -14.52
N GLU A 121 3.28 -7.22 -14.77
CA GLU A 121 3.80 -6.15 -15.61
C GLU A 121 4.88 -5.36 -14.87
N ASP A 122 4.63 -5.01 -13.63
CA ASP A 122 5.60 -4.32 -12.76
C ASP A 122 6.91 -5.10 -12.65
N LEU A 123 6.84 -6.38 -12.31
CA LEU A 123 8.02 -7.23 -12.19
C LEU A 123 8.81 -7.33 -13.51
N ARG A 124 8.11 -7.40 -14.64
CA ARG A 124 8.73 -7.44 -15.97
C ARG A 124 9.41 -6.10 -16.28
N TRP A 125 8.72 -4.98 -16.07
CA TRP A 125 9.25 -3.65 -16.31
C TRP A 125 10.47 -3.36 -15.43
N ILE A 126 10.38 -3.65 -14.14
CA ILE A 126 11.49 -3.52 -13.19
C ILE A 126 12.68 -4.37 -13.61
N SER A 127 12.45 -5.65 -13.96
CA SER A 127 13.51 -6.56 -14.40
C SER A 127 14.19 -6.11 -15.70
N GLN A 128 13.44 -5.52 -16.63
CA GLN A 128 14.01 -4.99 -17.86
C GLN A 128 14.90 -3.79 -17.62
N ASN A 129 14.47 -2.87 -16.74
CA ASN A 129 15.16 -1.63 -16.46
C ASN A 129 16.31 -1.76 -15.45
N SER A 130 16.39 -2.86 -14.70
CA SER A 130 17.45 -3.08 -13.70
C SER A 130 18.75 -3.70 -14.26
N LYS A 131 18.77 -4.13 -15.53
CA LYS A 131 19.87 -4.94 -16.10
C LYS A 131 21.25 -4.29 -16.02
N ASP A 132 21.29 -2.98 -16.11
CA ASP A 132 22.55 -2.20 -16.13
C ASP A 132 22.91 -1.65 -14.73
N PHE A 133 22.18 -2.06 -13.69
CA PHE A 133 22.35 -1.59 -12.32
C PHE A 133 22.69 -2.75 -11.38
N LYS A 134 23.57 -2.49 -10.42
CA LYS A 134 23.89 -3.43 -9.34
C LYS A 134 22.82 -3.36 -8.25
N VAL A 135 21.64 -3.90 -8.55
CA VAL A 135 20.49 -3.95 -7.64
C VAL A 135 19.97 -5.37 -7.50
N GLU A 136 19.53 -5.69 -6.31
CA GLU A 136 18.81 -6.92 -5.97
C GLU A 136 17.38 -6.53 -5.60
N MET A 137 16.42 -7.24 -6.19
CA MET A 137 14.99 -7.12 -5.86
C MET A 137 14.53 -8.39 -5.16
N GLN A 138 13.87 -8.22 -4.04
CA GLN A 138 13.21 -9.30 -3.30
C GLN A 138 11.73 -9.01 -3.16
N GLU A 139 10.86 -9.89 -3.67
CA GLU A 139 9.45 -9.87 -3.35
C GLU A 139 9.25 -10.41 -1.93
N ARG A 140 8.49 -9.66 -1.11
CA ARG A 140 8.26 -9.95 0.31
C ARG A 140 6.89 -10.61 0.48
N ASP A 141 6.79 -11.85 0.04
CA ASP A 141 5.60 -12.70 0.21
C ASP A 141 5.44 -13.26 1.64
N ASP A 142 6.42 -12.99 2.50
CA ASP A 142 6.41 -13.29 3.94
C ASP A 142 5.68 -12.22 4.78
N LEU A 143 5.29 -11.09 4.17
CA LEU A 143 4.62 -9.99 4.84
C LEU A 143 3.13 -9.94 4.51
N SER A 144 2.35 -9.57 5.51
CA SER A 144 0.97 -9.10 5.37
C SER A 144 0.92 -7.59 5.43
N MET A 145 -0.16 -7.01 4.91
CA MET A 145 -0.44 -5.58 5.00
C MET A 145 -1.85 -5.34 5.51
N ILE A 146 -1.98 -4.52 6.56
CA ILE A 146 -3.25 -4.15 7.18
C ILE A 146 -3.37 -2.64 7.19
N ALA A 147 -4.50 -2.10 6.71
CA ALA A 147 -4.85 -0.70 6.84
C ALA A 147 -5.83 -0.50 8.00
N ILE A 148 -5.58 0.48 8.88
CA ILE A 148 -6.45 0.85 9.99
C ILE A 148 -6.77 2.33 9.85
N GLN A 149 -8.04 2.65 9.59
CA GLN A 149 -8.47 3.96 9.09
C GLN A 149 -9.73 4.44 9.80
N GLY A 150 -9.82 5.74 10.07
CA GLY A 150 -11.01 6.38 10.62
C GLY A 150 -10.70 7.40 11.72
N PRO A 151 -11.66 8.29 12.07
CA PRO A 151 -11.43 9.32 13.06
C PRO A 151 -11.11 8.79 14.46
N LYS A 152 -11.51 7.55 14.78
CA LYS A 152 -11.19 6.88 16.05
C LYS A 152 -9.97 5.94 15.95
N SER A 153 -9.21 5.99 14.87
CA SER A 153 -8.02 5.14 14.70
C SER A 153 -6.98 5.38 15.80
N ALA A 154 -6.82 6.62 16.27
CA ALA A 154 -5.92 6.93 17.37
C ALA A 154 -6.32 6.22 18.69
N GLU A 155 -7.61 6.15 19.00
CA GLU A 155 -8.13 5.45 20.18
C GLU A 155 -7.85 3.95 20.10
N VAL A 156 -8.14 3.32 18.96
CA VAL A 156 -7.86 1.90 18.70
C VAL A 156 -6.36 1.63 18.76
N LEU A 157 -5.56 2.40 18.03
CA LEU A 157 -4.13 2.17 17.91
C LEU A 157 -3.36 2.43 19.22
N SER A 158 -3.89 3.28 20.11
CA SER A 158 -3.28 3.49 21.44
C SER A 158 -3.26 2.22 22.30
N GLN A 159 -4.10 1.25 21.99
CA GLN A 159 -4.21 -0.03 22.67
C GLN A 159 -3.46 -1.16 21.90
N CYS A 160 -2.91 -0.85 20.73
CA CYS A 160 -2.12 -1.78 19.94
C CYS A 160 -0.62 -1.69 20.30
N PRO A 161 0.19 -2.73 20.00
CA PRO A 161 1.60 -2.73 20.28
C PRO A 161 2.35 -1.57 19.61
N ALA A 162 3.28 -0.90 20.32
CA ALA A 162 4.25 -0.02 19.66
C ALA A 162 5.13 -0.85 18.68
N PRO A 163 5.53 -0.31 17.52
CA PRO A 163 5.59 1.11 17.16
C PRO A 163 4.34 1.61 16.39
N ILE A 164 3.35 0.76 16.16
CA ILE A 164 2.18 1.07 15.30
C ILE A 164 1.54 2.40 15.70
N PHE A 165 1.33 2.62 17.00
CA PHE A 165 0.74 3.84 17.51
C PHE A 165 1.56 5.09 17.15
N LYS A 166 2.89 5.00 17.20
CA LYS A 166 3.79 6.12 16.91
C LYS A 166 3.66 6.65 15.48
N ALA A 167 3.24 5.82 14.55
CA ALA A 167 3.05 6.25 13.17
C ALA A 167 2.00 7.36 13.03
N LEU A 168 0.96 7.38 13.87
CA LEU A 168 -0.05 8.45 13.85
C LEU A 168 0.48 9.81 14.31
N GLU A 169 1.49 9.82 15.18
CA GLU A 169 2.09 11.03 15.74
C GLU A 169 3.02 11.74 14.74
N LEU A 170 3.36 11.07 13.62
CA LEU A 170 4.22 11.63 12.60
C LEU A 170 3.55 12.83 11.93
N LYS A 171 4.34 13.88 11.68
CA LYS A 171 3.83 15.13 11.11
C LYS A 171 3.48 14.99 9.63
N ASN A 172 4.31 14.27 8.89
CA ASN A 172 4.18 14.13 7.46
C ASN A 172 3.36 12.89 7.08
N ARG A 173 2.55 13.01 6.04
CA ARG A 173 1.96 11.84 5.38
C ARG A 173 3.07 10.99 4.76
N GLN A 174 2.80 9.68 4.62
CA GLN A 174 3.72 8.69 4.05
C GLN A 174 5.00 8.45 4.88
N GLN A 175 5.17 9.13 5.99
CA GLN A 175 6.26 8.83 6.92
C GLN A 175 5.90 7.62 7.77
N GLY A 176 6.88 6.77 8.07
CA GLY A 176 6.70 5.54 8.82
C GLY A 176 7.64 5.39 10.00
N VAL A 177 7.40 4.35 10.75
CA VAL A 177 8.25 3.86 11.85
C VAL A 177 8.45 2.36 11.69
N TYR A 178 9.63 1.89 12.06
CA TYR A 178 9.96 0.47 12.08
C TYR A 178 10.31 0.02 13.49
N GLY A 179 9.90 -1.17 13.87
CA GLY A 179 10.25 -1.81 15.13
C GLY A 179 9.42 -3.07 15.38
N ASN A 180 9.99 -4.01 16.13
CA ASN A 180 9.39 -5.32 16.40
C ASN A 180 8.96 -6.06 15.11
N ASP A 181 9.78 -6.00 14.05
CA ASP A 181 9.52 -6.55 12.71
C ASP A 181 8.25 -6.01 12.04
N MET A 182 7.77 -4.85 12.44
CA MET A 182 6.63 -4.17 11.84
C MET A 182 7.07 -2.82 11.29
N PHE A 183 6.58 -2.49 10.09
CA PHE A 183 6.70 -1.17 9.50
C PHE A 183 5.32 -0.55 9.39
N ALA A 184 5.08 0.54 10.09
CA ALA A 184 3.81 1.26 10.05
C ALA A 184 4.02 2.65 9.45
N ALA A 185 3.24 3.01 8.46
CA ALA A 185 3.29 4.30 7.81
C ALA A 185 1.96 5.06 7.94
N LYS A 186 2.04 6.39 8.07
CA LYS A 186 0.87 7.27 8.09
C LYS A 186 0.33 7.45 6.68
N THR A 187 -0.30 6.41 6.19
CA THR A 187 -0.90 6.31 4.86
C THR A 187 -2.29 5.71 4.93
N GLY A 188 -2.99 5.73 3.80
CA GLY A 188 -4.32 5.14 3.67
C GLY A 188 -4.96 5.48 2.35
N TYR A 189 -6.12 4.86 2.13
CA TYR A 189 -6.87 4.93 0.86
C TYR A 189 -8.35 5.31 1.10
N THR A 190 -8.62 6.06 2.16
CA THR A 190 -9.98 6.38 2.59
C THR A 190 -10.25 7.87 2.76
N GLY A 191 -9.21 8.70 2.79
CA GLY A 191 -9.30 10.10 3.16
C GLY A 191 -9.31 10.35 4.67
N GLU A 192 -9.51 9.29 5.48
CA GLU A 192 -9.50 9.38 6.94
C GLU A 192 -8.08 9.29 7.52
N LEU A 193 -7.96 9.68 8.80
CA LEU A 193 -6.74 9.45 9.58
C LEU A 193 -6.52 7.94 9.74
N GLY A 194 -5.27 7.51 9.63
CA GLY A 194 -4.92 6.12 9.84
C GLY A 194 -3.51 5.77 9.44
N ILE A 195 -3.25 4.48 9.46
CA ILE A 195 -1.96 3.89 9.11
C ILE A 195 -2.15 2.66 8.22
N GLU A 196 -1.10 2.30 7.54
CA GLU A 196 -0.92 1.00 6.90
C GLU A 196 0.29 0.32 7.52
N VAL A 197 0.13 -0.97 7.86
CA VAL A 197 1.13 -1.74 8.59
C VAL A 197 1.55 -2.94 7.76
N LEU A 198 2.84 -3.09 7.55
CA LEU A 198 3.52 -4.24 6.95
C LEU A 198 4.14 -5.06 8.09
N LEU A 199 3.81 -6.34 8.17
CA LEU A 199 4.21 -7.19 9.29
C LEU A 199 4.22 -8.68 8.90
N PRO A 200 4.99 -9.54 9.61
CA PRO A 200 4.94 -10.99 9.42
C PRO A 200 3.53 -11.56 9.58
N HIS A 201 3.22 -12.62 8.85
CA HIS A 201 1.89 -13.23 8.78
C HIS A 201 1.29 -13.58 10.15
N GLU A 202 2.09 -14.15 11.05
CA GLU A 202 1.64 -14.50 12.40
C GLU A 202 1.29 -13.28 13.25
N LYS A 203 2.00 -12.18 13.06
CA LYS A 203 1.69 -10.92 13.75
C LYS A 203 0.45 -10.24 13.17
N ALA A 204 0.16 -10.43 11.88
CA ALA A 204 -1.04 -9.91 11.25
C ALA A 204 -2.31 -10.48 11.88
N ILE A 205 -2.36 -11.78 12.13
CA ILE A 205 -3.50 -12.44 12.77
C ILE A 205 -3.72 -11.87 14.19
N SER A 206 -2.64 -11.75 14.97
CA SER A 206 -2.72 -11.20 16.32
C SER A 206 -3.16 -9.73 16.33
N LEU A 207 -2.61 -8.90 15.43
CA LEU A 207 -3.01 -7.50 15.31
C LEU A 207 -4.48 -7.37 14.92
N TRP A 208 -4.95 -8.17 13.98
CA TRP A 208 -6.34 -8.17 13.53
C TRP A 208 -7.30 -8.47 14.67
N GLN A 209 -7.03 -9.52 15.44
CA GLN A 209 -7.84 -9.91 16.59
C GLN A 209 -7.84 -8.83 17.68
N ASN A 210 -6.67 -8.34 18.07
CA ASN A 210 -6.54 -7.30 19.08
C ASN A 210 -7.29 -6.01 18.65
N ALA A 211 -7.18 -5.61 17.38
CA ALA A 211 -7.85 -4.41 16.90
C ALA A 211 -9.39 -4.56 16.93
N ILE A 212 -9.94 -5.74 16.64
CA ILE A 212 -11.38 -6.02 16.79
C ILE A 212 -11.80 -5.89 18.26
N GLU A 213 -11.04 -6.47 19.18
CA GLU A 213 -11.33 -6.42 20.62
C GLU A 213 -11.42 -5.00 21.16
N VAL A 214 -10.61 -4.08 20.63
CA VAL A 214 -10.57 -2.68 21.03
C VAL A 214 -11.45 -1.77 20.16
N GLY A 215 -12.28 -2.34 19.27
CA GLY A 215 -13.36 -1.63 18.60
C GLY A 215 -13.18 -1.33 17.11
N ALA A 216 -12.08 -1.75 16.46
CA ALA A 216 -11.98 -1.68 15.01
C ALA A 216 -13.02 -2.61 14.35
N LYS A 217 -13.57 -2.17 13.23
CA LYS A 217 -14.50 -2.98 12.44
C LYS A 217 -13.80 -3.55 11.21
N PRO A 218 -13.97 -4.85 10.92
CA PRO A 218 -13.50 -5.42 9.67
C PRO A 218 -14.29 -4.81 8.51
N VAL A 219 -13.58 -4.44 7.44
CA VAL A 219 -14.14 -3.75 6.28
C VAL A 219 -13.65 -4.41 5.01
N GLY A 220 -14.56 -4.71 4.09
CA GLY A 220 -14.25 -5.36 2.82
C GLY A 220 -13.90 -4.39 1.69
N LEU A 221 -13.49 -4.97 0.56
CA LEU A 221 -13.02 -4.22 -0.61
C LEU A 221 -14.10 -3.33 -1.23
N ALA A 222 -15.40 -3.70 -1.11
CA ALA A 222 -16.49 -2.90 -1.66
C ALA A 222 -16.61 -1.54 -0.95
N ALA A 223 -16.49 -1.50 0.39
CA ALA A 223 -16.46 -0.25 1.13
C ALA A 223 -15.13 0.51 0.91
N ARG A 224 -14.00 -0.19 0.76
CA ARG A 224 -12.72 0.43 0.39
C ARG A 224 -12.86 1.21 -0.92
N ASP A 225 -13.54 0.68 -1.91
CA ASP A 225 -13.76 1.34 -3.21
C ASP A 225 -14.64 2.60 -3.07
N THR A 226 -15.73 2.54 -2.35
CA THR A 226 -16.58 3.74 -2.14
C THR A 226 -15.86 4.82 -1.32
N LEU A 227 -15.04 4.43 -0.34
CA LEU A 227 -14.26 5.36 0.49
C LEU A 227 -13.19 6.09 -0.33
N ARG A 228 -12.44 5.36 -1.19
CA ARG A 228 -11.41 5.95 -2.04
C ARG A 228 -12.02 6.92 -3.06
N LEU A 229 -13.18 6.58 -3.62
CA LEU A 229 -13.91 7.43 -4.57
C LEU A 229 -14.32 8.76 -3.94
N GLU A 230 -14.89 8.74 -2.73
CA GLU A 230 -15.20 9.96 -1.99
C GLU A 230 -13.95 10.79 -1.66
N ALA A 231 -12.82 10.14 -1.41
CA ALA A 231 -11.55 10.80 -1.15
C ALA A 231 -10.86 11.33 -2.43
N GLY A 232 -11.39 11.03 -3.62
CA GLY A 232 -10.81 11.42 -4.90
C GLY A 232 -9.49 10.70 -5.22
N MET A 233 -9.33 9.46 -4.76
CA MET A 233 -8.14 8.66 -4.99
C MET A 233 -8.35 7.73 -6.18
N ASN A 234 -7.33 7.66 -7.06
CA ASN A 234 -7.37 6.83 -8.25
C ASN A 234 -7.26 5.33 -7.94
N LEU A 235 -7.80 4.51 -8.84
CA LEU A 235 -7.59 3.07 -8.88
C LEU A 235 -7.07 2.69 -10.26
N TYR A 236 -5.94 1.98 -10.31
CA TYR A 236 -5.38 1.50 -11.57
C TYR A 236 -6.39 0.61 -12.34
N GLY A 237 -6.48 0.84 -13.65
CA GLY A 237 -7.44 0.18 -14.53
C GLY A 237 -8.81 0.86 -14.61
N PHE A 238 -9.03 1.95 -13.85
CA PHE A 238 -10.25 2.77 -13.90
C PHE A 238 -9.96 4.20 -14.30
N GLU A 239 -9.22 4.95 -13.49
CA GLU A 239 -8.88 6.36 -13.76
C GLU A 239 -7.55 6.50 -14.51
N MET A 240 -6.72 5.45 -14.55
CA MET A 240 -5.43 5.44 -15.21
C MET A 240 -5.08 4.04 -15.72
N ASP A 241 -4.29 4.00 -16.79
CA ASP A 241 -3.72 2.80 -17.40
C ASP A 241 -2.46 3.19 -18.22
N ASP A 242 -1.90 2.22 -18.95
CA ASP A 242 -0.68 2.39 -19.75
C ASP A 242 -0.82 3.33 -20.95
N SER A 243 -2.02 3.79 -21.28
CA SER A 243 -2.32 4.76 -22.33
C SER A 243 -2.55 6.19 -21.80
N ILE A 244 -2.73 6.34 -20.48
CA ILE A 244 -3.04 7.61 -19.80
C ILE A 244 -1.81 8.11 -19.06
N ASN A 245 -1.43 9.37 -19.27
CA ASN A 245 -0.30 9.96 -18.55
C ASN A 245 -0.75 10.61 -17.21
N PRO A 246 0.17 10.83 -16.25
CA PRO A 246 -0.17 11.39 -14.94
C PRO A 246 -0.90 12.74 -14.94
N PHE A 247 -0.70 13.54 -15.99
CA PHE A 247 -1.34 14.85 -16.09
C PHE A 247 -2.82 14.76 -16.49
N GLU A 248 -3.22 13.66 -17.13
CA GLU A 248 -4.61 13.41 -17.56
C GLU A 248 -5.46 12.79 -16.43
N CYS A 249 -4.85 12.14 -15.43
CA CYS A 249 -5.53 11.44 -14.36
C CYS A 249 -5.34 12.06 -12.96
N ASN A 250 -5.09 13.38 -12.90
CA ASN A 250 -4.91 14.12 -11.64
C ASN A 250 -3.73 13.62 -10.78
N MET A 251 -2.68 13.08 -11.40
CA MET A 251 -1.45 12.61 -10.76
C MET A 251 -0.24 13.49 -11.06
N SER A 252 -0.41 14.68 -11.62
CA SER A 252 0.70 15.59 -11.98
C SER A 252 1.62 15.91 -10.79
N TRP A 253 1.08 15.93 -9.57
CA TRP A 253 1.80 16.16 -8.33
C TRP A 253 2.75 15.00 -7.94
N THR A 254 2.61 13.84 -8.57
CA THR A 254 3.47 12.66 -8.38
C THR A 254 4.65 12.63 -9.34
N VAL A 255 4.75 13.63 -10.26
CA VAL A 255 5.82 13.75 -11.24
C VAL A 255 6.74 14.89 -10.84
N ASP A 256 8.03 14.63 -10.73
CA ASP A 256 9.03 15.68 -10.53
C ASP A 256 9.51 16.24 -11.86
N SER A 257 8.83 17.27 -12.38
CA SER A 257 9.18 17.92 -13.64
C SER A 257 10.44 18.81 -13.57
N VAL A 258 11.00 19.02 -12.37
CA VAL A 258 12.20 19.85 -12.15
C VAL A 258 13.47 18.99 -12.09
N SER A 259 13.34 17.68 -11.92
CA SER A 259 14.47 16.78 -11.90
C SER A 259 14.99 16.52 -13.32
N TYR A 260 16.07 17.20 -13.68
CA TYR A 260 16.69 17.08 -15.02
C TYR A 260 17.37 15.74 -15.31
N THR A 261 17.37 14.80 -14.38
CA THR A 261 18.24 13.60 -14.50
C THR A 261 17.47 12.29 -14.64
N HIS A 262 16.17 12.25 -14.47
CA HIS A 262 15.40 11.03 -14.59
C HIS A 262 14.22 11.08 -15.57
N LEU A 263 13.92 12.25 -16.13
CA LEU A 263 12.87 12.44 -17.15
C LEU A 263 13.41 12.66 -18.58
N THR A 264 14.67 12.37 -18.81
CA THR A 264 15.30 12.46 -20.16
C THR A 264 15.43 11.12 -20.83
#